data_6d51c1078048ea9f6855830e0cd843e2
#
_entry.id   6d51c1078048ea9f6855830e0cd843e2
#
_cell.length_a   1.000
_cell.length_b   1.000
_cell.length_c   1.000
_cell.angle_alpha   90.00
_cell.angle_beta   90.00
_cell.angle_gamma   90.00
#
_symmetry.space_group_name_H-M   'P 1'
#
loop_
_entity.id
_entity.type
_entity.pdbx_description
1 polymer ?
#
loop_
_entity_poly.entity_id
_entity_poly.type
_entity_poly.pdbx_seq_one_letter_code
_entity_poly.pdbx_strand_id
1 'polypeptide(L)'
;MRILVVDDEKTLVKGMKFNLENEGYEVECAYDGAAALELAREGRFDLIILDVMMPEMDGLEACMKIREFSNVPIIMLTAKSEDADKLMGFECGADDYLTKPFNILELKARVRALLRRVAGVQRSQGSLLTVGKITLNTEERVAIRDGEPVELTAKEYDLIELLMRNPRRVYSRENLMNVVWGYTYAGDYRTVDVHIRRLREKLEENPAEPDHILTKWGVGYYFKG
;
A
#
# COMPACT_ATOMS: atom_id res chain seq x y z
N MET A 1 15.66 6.54 -7.19
CA MET A 1 14.39 5.83 -7.09
C MET A 1 13.55 6.20 -8.29
N ARG A 2 12.94 5.19 -8.94
CA ARG A 2 12.13 5.35 -10.16
C ARG A 2 10.65 5.31 -9.85
N ILE A 3 9.90 6.28 -10.33
CA ILE A 3 8.46 6.41 -10.15
C ILE A 3 7.77 6.37 -11.52
N LEU A 4 6.75 5.53 -11.66
CA LEU A 4 5.85 5.54 -12.81
C LEU A 4 4.64 6.42 -12.49
N VAL A 5 4.35 7.40 -13.35
CA VAL A 5 3.19 8.29 -13.25
C VAL A 5 2.26 8.00 -14.41
N VAL A 6 1.03 7.63 -14.11
CA VAL A 6 0.02 7.21 -15.10
C VAL A 6 -1.26 8.01 -14.93
N ASP A 7 -1.62 8.77 -15.95
CA ASP A 7 -2.86 9.57 -15.99
C ASP A 7 -3.07 10.01 -17.45
N ASP A 8 -4.28 10.00 -17.95
CA ASP A 8 -4.60 10.41 -19.33
C ASP A 8 -4.52 11.93 -19.52
N GLU A 9 -4.59 12.70 -18.43
CA GLU A 9 -4.44 14.15 -18.43
C GLU A 9 -2.96 14.57 -18.51
N LYS A 10 -2.45 14.76 -19.72
CA LYS A 10 -1.04 15.10 -20.00
C LYS A 10 -0.50 16.30 -19.22
N THR A 11 -1.37 17.28 -18.92
CA THR A 11 -0.98 18.48 -18.16
C THR A 11 -0.71 18.13 -16.71
N LEU A 12 -1.55 17.30 -16.11
CA LEU A 12 -1.38 16.80 -14.74
C LEU A 12 -0.12 15.95 -14.63
N VAL A 13 0.08 15.01 -15.56
CA VAL A 13 1.30 14.18 -15.64
C VAL A 13 2.56 15.02 -15.68
N LYS A 14 2.61 16.07 -16.56
CA LYS A 14 3.75 16.98 -16.64
C LYS A 14 4.00 17.71 -15.32
N GLY A 15 2.93 18.16 -14.66
CA GLY A 15 3.01 18.83 -13.36
C GLY A 15 3.56 17.89 -12.25
N MET A 16 3.05 16.68 -12.18
CA MET A 16 3.54 15.67 -11.24
C MET A 16 4.99 15.31 -11.52
N LYS A 17 5.34 15.00 -12.78
CA LYS A 17 6.70 14.69 -13.21
C LYS A 17 7.68 15.78 -12.78
N PHE A 18 7.44 17.03 -13.16
CA PHE A 18 8.30 18.15 -12.80
C PHE A 18 8.53 18.26 -11.29
N ASN A 19 7.47 18.10 -10.50
CA ASN A 19 7.55 18.21 -9.06
C ASN A 19 8.30 17.04 -8.41
N LEU A 20 8.17 15.83 -8.92
CA LEU A 20 8.84 14.65 -8.41
C LEU A 20 10.32 14.62 -8.84
N GLU A 21 10.64 15.02 -10.07
CA GLU A 21 12.02 15.18 -10.52
C GLU A 21 12.80 16.22 -9.70
N ASN A 22 12.13 17.32 -9.31
CA ASN A 22 12.73 18.31 -8.38
C ASN A 22 13.02 17.74 -6.97
N GLU A 23 12.38 16.64 -6.58
CA GLU A 23 12.71 15.89 -5.35
C GLU A 23 13.82 14.85 -5.56
N GLY A 24 14.37 14.75 -6.76
CA GLY A 24 15.46 13.83 -7.09
C GLY A 24 15.01 12.42 -7.50
N TYR A 25 13.75 12.21 -7.85
CA TYR A 25 13.26 10.95 -8.40
C TYR A 25 13.42 10.88 -9.92
N GLU A 26 13.65 9.69 -10.45
CA GLU A 26 13.52 9.42 -11.89
C GLU A 26 12.04 9.15 -12.19
N VAL A 27 11.45 9.88 -13.15
CA VAL A 27 10.02 9.77 -13.43
C VAL A 27 9.76 9.36 -14.86
N GLU A 28 9.11 8.22 -15.00
CA GLU A 28 8.58 7.73 -16.27
C GLU A 28 7.07 7.93 -16.31
N CYS A 29 6.50 8.13 -17.51
CA CYS A 29 5.10 8.48 -17.67
C CYS A 29 4.40 7.53 -18.64
N ALA A 30 3.17 7.13 -18.30
CA ALA A 30 2.22 6.50 -19.19
C ALA A 30 0.90 7.30 -19.20
N TYR A 31 0.08 7.08 -20.21
CA TYR A 31 -1.15 7.85 -20.42
C TYR A 31 -2.41 6.98 -20.53
N ASP A 32 -2.25 5.68 -20.31
CA ASP A 32 -3.30 4.69 -20.23
C ASP A 32 -2.85 3.47 -19.43
N GLY A 33 -3.81 2.60 -19.04
CA GLY A 33 -3.55 1.43 -18.22
C GLY A 33 -2.73 0.35 -18.92
N ALA A 34 -2.85 0.21 -20.25
CA ALA A 34 -2.12 -0.80 -21.00
C ALA A 34 -0.63 -0.46 -21.08
N ALA A 35 -0.30 0.79 -21.41
CA ALA A 35 1.07 1.29 -21.38
C ALA A 35 1.69 1.20 -19.97
N ALA A 36 0.91 1.50 -18.93
CA ALA A 36 1.35 1.35 -17.56
C ALA A 36 1.71 -0.10 -17.21
N LEU A 37 0.89 -1.06 -17.65
CA LEU A 37 1.11 -2.49 -17.43
C LEU A 37 2.38 -2.99 -18.14
N GLU A 38 2.61 -2.58 -19.39
CA GLU A 38 3.83 -2.91 -20.14
C GLU A 38 5.07 -2.37 -19.45
N LEU A 39 5.08 -1.07 -19.11
CA LEU A 39 6.19 -0.46 -18.40
C LEU A 39 6.45 -1.12 -17.04
N ALA A 40 5.40 -1.47 -16.29
CA ALA A 40 5.54 -2.15 -15.00
C ALA A 40 6.13 -3.56 -15.13
N ARG A 41 5.94 -4.25 -16.27
CA ARG A 41 6.55 -5.55 -16.56
C ARG A 41 8.01 -5.46 -16.96
N GLU A 42 8.36 -4.47 -17.77
CA GLU A 42 9.70 -4.29 -18.32
C GLU A 42 10.63 -3.56 -17.35
N GLY A 43 10.09 -2.61 -16.59
CA GLY A 43 10.85 -1.74 -15.70
C GLY A 43 10.76 -2.16 -14.23
N ARG A 44 11.81 -1.78 -13.47
CA ARG A 44 11.76 -1.84 -12.01
C ARG A 44 11.43 -0.45 -11.49
N PHE A 45 10.22 -0.28 -10.98
CA PHE A 45 9.78 0.94 -10.31
C PHE A 45 9.75 0.73 -8.79
N ASP A 46 10.07 1.79 -8.06
CA ASP A 46 9.99 1.83 -6.60
C ASP A 46 8.61 2.27 -6.11
N LEU A 47 7.83 2.93 -7.00
CA LEU A 47 6.46 3.37 -6.75
C LEU A 47 5.73 3.64 -8.05
N ILE A 48 4.41 3.38 -8.08
CA ILE A 48 3.51 3.73 -9.18
C ILE A 48 2.45 4.71 -8.66
N ILE A 49 2.20 5.79 -9.40
CA ILE A 49 1.06 6.69 -9.20
C ILE A 49 0.12 6.44 -10.38
N LEU A 50 -1.11 6.03 -10.12
CA LEU A 50 -2.01 5.48 -11.12
C LEU A 50 -3.39 6.12 -11.02
N ASP A 51 -3.84 6.78 -12.08
CA ASP A 51 -5.20 7.29 -12.14
C ASP A 51 -6.22 6.14 -12.27
N VAL A 52 -7.34 6.28 -11.58
CA VAL A 52 -8.46 5.32 -11.67
C VAL A 52 -9.17 5.45 -13.00
N MET A 53 -9.47 6.69 -13.41
CA MET A 53 -10.35 6.97 -14.55
C MET A 53 -9.54 7.18 -15.83
N MET A 54 -9.27 6.11 -16.55
CA MET A 54 -8.58 6.17 -17.85
C MET A 54 -9.36 5.40 -18.92
N PRO A 55 -9.23 5.80 -20.21
CA PRO A 55 -9.87 5.10 -21.30
C PRO A 55 -9.24 3.71 -21.53
N GLU A 56 -10.00 2.80 -22.16
CA GLU A 56 -9.63 1.45 -22.56
C GLU A 56 -9.37 0.50 -21.36
N MET A 57 -8.28 0.65 -20.65
CA MET A 57 -7.96 -0.06 -19.42
C MET A 57 -7.92 0.95 -18.28
N ASP A 58 -8.86 0.86 -17.35
CA ASP A 58 -8.89 1.70 -16.17
C ASP A 58 -7.78 1.35 -15.16
N GLY A 59 -7.56 2.26 -14.19
CA GLY A 59 -6.50 2.07 -13.21
C GLY A 59 -6.75 0.92 -12.24
N LEU A 60 -8.00 0.55 -11.99
CA LEU A 60 -8.33 -0.59 -11.11
C LEU A 60 -7.92 -1.90 -11.78
N GLU A 61 -8.28 -2.06 -13.05
CA GLU A 61 -7.88 -3.22 -13.85
C GLU A 61 -6.37 -3.30 -14.02
N ALA A 62 -5.71 -2.17 -14.30
CA ALA A 62 -4.26 -2.09 -14.40
C ALA A 62 -3.58 -2.46 -13.06
N CYS A 63 -4.09 -1.96 -11.95
CA CYS A 63 -3.60 -2.31 -10.61
C CYS A 63 -3.70 -3.81 -10.33
N MET A 64 -4.86 -4.43 -10.57
CA MET A 64 -5.05 -5.88 -10.39
C MET A 64 -4.05 -6.69 -11.22
N LYS A 65 -3.87 -6.35 -12.50
CA LYS A 65 -2.92 -7.03 -13.38
C LYS A 65 -1.46 -6.83 -12.96
N ILE A 66 -1.10 -5.65 -12.46
CA ILE A 66 0.24 -5.38 -11.91
C ILE A 66 0.46 -6.24 -10.67
N ARG A 67 -0.55 -6.44 -9.83
CA ARG A 67 -0.46 -7.27 -8.62
C ARG A 67 -0.26 -8.76 -8.90
N GLU A 68 -0.54 -9.23 -10.09
CA GLU A 68 -0.23 -10.61 -10.49
C GLU A 68 1.28 -10.91 -10.50
N PHE A 69 2.13 -9.89 -10.64
CA PHE A 69 3.58 -10.08 -10.75
C PHE A 69 4.43 -9.07 -9.94
N SER A 70 3.83 -8.08 -9.27
CA SER A 70 4.58 -7.04 -8.55
C SER A 70 3.86 -6.55 -7.30
N ASN A 71 4.63 -6.42 -6.22
CA ASN A 71 4.21 -5.77 -4.96
C ASN A 71 4.71 -4.33 -4.83
N VAL A 72 5.09 -3.69 -5.95
CA VAL A 72 5.49 -2.29 -5.97
C VAL A 72 4.40 -1.41 -5.32
N PRO A 73 4.74 -0.45 -4.45
CA PRO A 73 3.77 0.46 -3.87
C PRO A 73 2.98 1.21 -4.95
N ILE A 74 1.64 1.24 -4.82
CA ILE A 74 0.75 1.95 -5.76
C ILE A 74 -0.08 2.98 -5.00
N ILE A 75 -0.01 4.24 -5.44
CA ILE A 75 -0.92 5.32 -5.05
C ILE A 75 -1.95 5.48 -6.16
N MET A 76 -3.23 5.28 -5.86
CA MET A 76 -4.30 5.54 -6.81
C MET A 76 -4.74 7.00 -6.75
N LEU A 77 -4.91 7.64 -7.90
CA LEU A 77 -5.56 8.94 -8.02
C LEU A 77 -7.04 8.70 -8.37
N THR A 78 -7.96 9.32 -7.65
CA THR A 78 -9.39 9.11 -7.87
C THR A 78 -10.16 10.42 -7.89
N ALA A 79 -11.22 10.53 -8.68
CA ALA A 79 -12.16 11.64 -8.59
C ALA A 79 -12.89 11.57 -7.24
N LYS A 80 -13.36 12.72 -6.74
CA LYS A 80 -14.13 12.84 -5.50
C LYS A 80 -15.55 12.30 -5.71
N SER A 81 -15.70 11.00 -5.81
CA SER A 81 -17.02 10.36 -5.89
C SER A 81 -17.02 9.11 -5.03
N GLU A 82 -18.02 8.95 -4.26
CA GLU A 82 -18.52 7.87 -3.43
C GLU A 82 -17.51 6.90 -2.77
N ASP A 83 -17.73 6.62 -1.50
CA ASP A 83 -16.96 5.67 -0.67
C ASP A 83 -16.82 4.27 -1.30
N ALA A 84 -17.70 3.92 -2.25
CA ALA A 84 -17.67 2.67 -2.99
C ALA A 84 -16.44 2.55 -3.91
N ASP A 85 -16.05 3.62 -4.62
CA ASP A 85 -14.90 3.60 -5.53
C ASP A 85 -13.57 3.45 -4.77
N LYS A 86 -13.48 4.02 -3.57
CA LYS A 86 -12.30 3.85 -2.70
C LYS A 86 -12.19 2.43 -2.16
N LEU A 87 -13.32 1.80 -1.79
CA LEU A 87 -13.35 0.42 -1.31
C LEU A 87 -12.96 -0.56 -2.42
N MET A 88 -13.51 -0.40 -3.63
CA MET A 88 -13.14 -1.22 -4.79
C MET A 88 -11.65 -1.06 -5.13
N GLY A 89 -11.13 0.15 -5.03
CA GLY A 89 -9.74 0.40 -5.30
C GLY A 89 -8.78 -0.24 -4.29
N PHE A 90 -9.12 -0.29 -3.00
CA PHE A 90 -8.32 -1.06 -2.04
C PHE A 90 -8.44 -2.56 -2.29
N GLU A 91 -9.57 -3.06 -2.78
CA GLU A 91 -9.72 -4.45 -3.19
C GLU A 91 -8.84 -4.83 -4.38
N CYS A 92 -8.41 -3.89 -5.24
CA CYS A 92 -7.46 -4.14 -6.33
C CYS A 92 -5.98 -4.21 -5.91
N GLY A 93 -5.64 -3.90 -4.65
CA GLY A 93 -4.27 -4.02 -4.14
C GLY A 93 -3.49 -2.72 -4.00
N ALA A 94 -4.13 -1.56 -4.15
CA ALA A 94 -3.48 -0.28 -3.92
C ALA A 94 -3.01 -0.10 -2.46
N ASP A 95 -1.92 0.62 -2.28
CA ASP A 95 -1.35 0.91 -0.95
C ASP A 95 -1.85 2.23 -0.38
N ASP A 96 -2.22 3.18 -1.23
CA ASP A 96 -2.74 4.49 -0.82
C ASP A 96 -3.66 5.09 -1.90
N TYR A 97 -4.48 6.08 -1.50
CA TYR A 97 -5.41 6.81 -2.36
C TYR A 97 -5.28 8.30 -2.17
N LEU A 98 -5.37 9.05 -3.29
CA LEU A 98 -5.36 10.50 -3.29
C LEU A 98 -6.49 11.02 -4.18
N THR A 99 -7.40 11.80 -3.60
CA THR A 99 -8.57 12.32 -4.34
C THR A 99 -8.22 13.57 -5.14
N LYS A 100 -8.63 13.60 -6.41
CA LYS A 100 -8.56 14.79 -7.26
C LYS A 100 -9.72 15.77 -6.91
N PRO A 101 -9.49 17.10 -6.84
CA PRO A 101 -8.18 17.76 -6.97
C PRO A 101 -7.36 17.61 -5.68
N PHE A 102 -6.06 17.38 -5.82
CA PHE A 102 -5.14 17.22 -4.69
C PHE A 102 -4.08 18.33 -4.63
N ASN A 103 -3.51 18.50 -3.45
CA ASN A 103 -2.34 19.35 -3.28
C ASN A 103 -1.07 18.55 -3.62
N ILE A 104 -0.20 19.12 -4.45
CA ILE A 104 1.08 18.48 -4.82
C ILE A 104 1.97 18.18 -3.60
N LEU A 105 1.88 18.98 -2.53
CA LEU A 105 2.61 18.72 -1.27
C LEU A 105 2.08 17.46 -0.58
N GLU A 106 0.80 17.17 -0.69
CA GLU A 106 0.19 15.95 -0.17
C GLU A 106 0.70 14.73 -0.94
N LEU A 107 0.68 14.79 -2.29
CA LEU A 107 1.25 13.72 -3.12
C LEU A 107 2.71 13.45 -2.75
N LYS A 108 3.56 14.50 -2.68
CA LYS A 108 4.97 14.37 -2.27
C LYS A 108 5.13 13.73 -0.89
N ALA A 109 4.28 14.08 0.07
CA ALA A 109 4.33 13.50 1.42
C ALA A 109 4.02 11.99 1.40
N ARG A 110 3.02 11.57 0.62
CA ARG A 110 2.64 10.16 0.45
C ARG A 110 3.72 9.35 -0.26
N VAL A 111 4.27 9.89 -1.34
CA VAL A 111 5.41 9.31 -2.08
C VAL A 111 6.61 9.08 -1.14
N ARG A 112 7.02 10.12 -0.40
CA ARG A 112 8.12 9.99 0.59
C ARG A 112 7.82 8.95 1.66
N ALA A 113 6.57 8.88 2.15
CA ALA A 113 6.19 7.93 3.19
C ALA A 113 6.29 6.47 2.69
N LEU A 114 5.86 6.18 1.46
CA LEU A 114 5.96 4.85 0.86
C LEU A 114 7.41 4.50 0.53
N LEU A 115 8.15 5.39 -0.14
CA LEU A 115 9.52 5.13 -0.56
C LEU A 115 10.52 5.03 0.61
N ARG A 116 10.31 5.75 1.72
CA ARG A 116 11.14 5.62 2.93
C ARG A 116 11.11 4.19 3.49
N ARG A 117 10.00 3.50 3.33
CA ARG A 117 9.82 2.12 3.77
C ARG A 117 10.52 1.14 2.83
N VAL A 118 10.48 1.39 1.53
CA VAL A 118 11.23 0.61 0.52
C VAL A 118 12.74 0.76 0.72
N ALA A 119 13.21 1.95 1.11
CA ALA A 119 14.64 2.23 1.31
C ALA A 119 15.23 1.69 2.62
N GLY A 120 14.44 1.04 3.49
CA GLY A 120 14.94 0.41 4.72
C GLY A 120 15.56 1.38 5.73
N VAL A 121 15.18 2.66 5.73
CA VAL A 121 15.71 3.67 6.65
C VAL A 121 14.94 3.64 7.97
N GLN A 122 15.21 2.66 8.75
CA GLN A 122 15.50 2.64 10.20
C GLN A 122 15.82 1.20 10.58
N ARG A 123 17.10 0.85 10.42
CA ARG A 123 17.67 -0.40 10.88
C ARG A 123 17.81 -0.37 12.42
N SER A 124 16.80 -0.83 13.10
CA SER A 124 17.06 -1.51 14.38
C SER A 124 17.36 -2.95 14.05
N GLN A 125 18.46 -3.49 14.64
CA GLN A 125 19.02 -4.82 14.48
C GLN A 125 18.03 -5.86 13.96
N GLY A 126 18.39 -6.52 12.85
CA GLY A 126 17.63 -7.56 12.22
C GLY A 126 17.13 -8.57 13.23
N SER A 127 15.86 -8.54 13.49
CA SER A 127 15.24 -9.51 14.36
C SER A 127 14.13 -10.20 13.60
N LEU A 128 14.17 -11.51 13.67
CA LEU A 128 13.04 -12.33 13.32
C LEU A 128 11.99 -12.13 14.41
N LEU A 129 10.82 -11.63 14.04
CA LEU A 129 9.66 -11.58 14.92
C LEU A 129 8.84 -12.85 14.66
N THR A 130 8.87 -13.80 15.58
CA THR A 130 8.13 -15.06 15.43
C THR A 130 7.07 -15.18 16.49
N VAL A 131 5.83 -15.42 16.07
CA VAL A 131 4.71 -15.76 16.94
C VAL A 131 3.87 -16.85 16.27
N GLY A 132 3.81 -18.00 16.91
CA GLY A 132 3.15 -19.19 16.35
C GLY A 132 3.79 -19.62 15.04
N LYS A 133 2.98 -19.69 13.99
CA LYS A 133 3.39 -20.06 12.62
C LYS A 133 3.86 -18.89 11.76
N ILE A 134 3.77 -17.65 12.27
CA ILE A 134 4.10 -16.43 11.52
C ILE A 134 5.45 -15.89 11.96
N THR A 135 6.35 -15.71 11.02
CA THR A 135 7.65 -15.07 11.22
C THR A 135 7.80 -13.88 10.28
N LEU A 136 8.22 -12.74 10.80
CA LEU A 136 8.63 -11.59 9.98
C LEU A 136 10.15 -11.44 10.02
N ASN A 137 10.77 -11.43 8.85
CA ASN A 137 12.13 -10.93 8.67
C ASN A 137 12.06 -9.41 8.46
N THR A 138 12.43 -8.65 9.47
CA THR A 138 12.29 -7.18 9.43
C THR A 138 13.38 -6.49 8.63
N GLU A 139 14.49 -7.15 8.30
CA GLU A 139 15.52 -6.63 7.42
C GLU A 139 15.11 -6.75 5.96
N GLU A 140 14.66 -7.92 5.56
CA GLU A 140 14.24 -8.21 4.19
C GLU A 140 12.79 -7.82 3.90
N ARG A 141 12.03 -7.47 4.95
CA ARG A 141 10.57 -7.18 4.89
C ARG A 141 9.79 -8.35 4.30
N VAL A 142 10.15 -9.56 4.67
CA VAL A 142 9.52 -10.80 4.24
C VAL A 142 8.68 -11.37 5.37
N ALA A 143 7.47 -11.79 5.07
CA ALA A 143 6.64 -12.60 5.96
C ALA A 143 6.80 -14.08 5.59
N ILE A 144 6.84 -14.93 6.59
CA ILE A 144 6.94 -16.39 6.44
C ILE A 144 5.80 -17.00 7.26
N ARG A 145 5.06 -17.91 6.65
CA ARG A 145 4.02 -18.71 7.32
C ARG A 145 4.32 -20.19 7.13
N ASP A 146 4.34 -20.95 8.21
CA ASP A 146 4.65 -22.39 8.19
C ASP A 146 5.96 -22.74 7.45
N GLY A 147 6.94 -21.81 7.44
CA GLY A 147 8.23 -21.97 6.75
C GLY A 147 8.24 -21.49 5.29
N GLU A 148 7.09 -21.14 4.72
CA GLU A 148 6.99 -20.67 3.34
C GLU A 148 6.85 -19.13 3.29
N PRO A 149 7.54 -18.46 2.37
CA PRO A 149 7.44 -17.01 2.21
C PRO A 149 6.04 -16.62 1.71
N VAL A 150 5.51 -15.52 2.27
CA VAL A 150 4.23 -14.94 1.93
C VAL A 150 4.44 -13.53 1.38
N GLU A 151 3.98 -13.29 0.19
CA GLU A 151 4.09 -11.96 -0.43
C GLU A 151 3.06 -10.99 0.15
N LEU A 152 3.57 -9.92 0.76
CA LEU A 152 2.77 -8.83 1.30
C LEU A 152 3.05 -7.53 0.55
N THR A 153 2.01 -6.72 0.35
CA THR A 153 2.22 -5.34 -0.09
C THR A 153 2.91 -4.51 1.00
N ALA A 154 3.45 -3.35 0.65
CA ALA A 154 4.15 -2.50 1.61
C ALA A 154 3.30 -2.15 2.85
N LYS A 155 2.01 -1.87 2.65
CA LYS A 155 1.07 -1.53 3.74
C LYS A 155 0.65 -2.74 4.56
N GLU A 156 0.46 -3.88 3.94
CA GLU A 156 0.20 -5.14 4.65
C GLU A 156 1.37 -5.50 5.56
N TYR A 157 2.60 -5.35 5.04
CA TYR A 157 3.80 -5.61 5.83
C TYR A 157 3.91 -4.65 7.02
N ASP A 158 3.77 -3.33 6.80
CA ASP A 158 3.83 -2.32 7.87
C ASP A 158 2.79 -2.57 8.96
N LEU A 159 1.59 -2.98 8.55
CA LEU A 159 0.47 -3.23 9.45
C LEU A 159 0.74 -4.44 10.33
N ILE A 160 1.18 -5.57 9.73
CA ILE A 160 1.47 -6.77 10.50
C ILE A 160 2.71 -6.58 11.38
N GLU A 161 3.74 -5.88 10.91
CA GLU A 161 4.93 -5.57 11.71
C GLU A 161 4.57 -4.76 12.94
N LEU A 162 3.76 -3.69 12.79
CA LEU A 162 3.28 -2.88 13.91
C LEU A 162 2.54 -3.72 14.95
N LEU A 163 1.65 -4.58 14.50
CA LEU A 163 0.84 -5.42 15.37
C LEU A 163 1.70 -6.49 16.08
N MET A 164 2.62 -7.16 15.38
CA MET A 164 3.49 -8.19 15.95
C MET A 164 4.56 -7.63 16.89
N ARG A 165 5.04 -6.40 16.67
CA ARG A 165 5.94 -5.71 17.61
C ARG A 165 5.26 -5.33 18.91
N ASN A 166 3.93 -5.28 18.94
CA ASN A 166 3.13 -4.88 20.09
C ASN A 166 2.00 -5.91 20.38
N PRO A 167 2.34 -7.16 20.71
CA PRO A 167 1.34 -8.19 20.90
C PRO A 167 0.39 -7.82 22.04
N ARG A 168 -0.88 -8.20 21.89
CA ARG A 168 -1.99 -7.91 22.80
C ARG A 168 -2.39 -6.43 22.92
N ARG A 169 -1.66 -5.51 22.30
CA ARG A 169 -2.03 -4.10 22.26
C ARG A 169 -3.12 -3.88 21.21
N VAL A 170 -4.26 -3.37 21.66
CA VAL A 170 -5.38 -3.02 20.76
C VAL A 170 -5.12 -1.65 20.15
N TYR A 171 -5.18 -1.57 18.83
CA TYR A 171 -5.09 -0.35 18.05
C TYR A 171 -6.46 -0.01 17.46
N SER A 172 -6.90 1.24 17.63
CA SER A 172 -8.08 1.71 16.91
C SER A 172 -7.78 1.84 15.40
N ARG A 173 -8.82 1.82 14.56
CA ARG A 173 -8.68 2.06 13.11
C ARG A 173 -7.98 3.37 12.81
N GLU A 174 -8.36 4.43 13.51
CA GLU A 174 -7.73 5.75 13.41
C GLU A 174 -6.25 5.70 13.77
N ASN A 175 -5.90 5.01 14.85
CA ASN A 175 -4.51 4.89 15.29
C ASN A 175 -3.67 4.10 14.27
N LEU A 176 -4.19 2.99 13.74
CA LEU A 176 -3.55 2.22 12.68
C LEU A 176 -3.37 3.06 11.41
N MET A 177 -4.39 3.83 11.02
CA MET A 177 -4.32 4.73 9.90
C MET A 177 -3.22 5.79 10.09
N ASN A 178 -3.19 6.44 11.23
CA ASN A 178 -2.20 7.48 11.53
C ASN A 178 -0.77 6.93 11.57
N VAL A 179 -0.55 5.75 12.13
CA VAL A 179 0.78 5.14 12.24
C VAL A 179 1.25 4.57 10.91
N VAL A 180 0.39 3.85 10.18
CA VAL A 180 0.77 3.12 8.97
C VAL A 180 0.66 3.98 7.71
N TRP A 181 -0.29 4.93 7.62
CA TRP A 181 -0.47 5.82 6.46
C TRP A 181 0.05 7.24 6.70
N GLY A 182 0.15 7.71 7.94
CA GLY A 182 0.68 9.02 8.34
C GLY A 182 -0.40 9.99 8.85
N TYR A 183 0.01 10.97 9.64
CA TYR A 183 -0.87 11.87 10.40
C TYR A 183 -1.77 12.82 9.59
N THR A 184 -1.57 12.94 8.29
CA THR A 184 -2.36 13.83 7.42
C THR A 184 -3.41 13.08 6.61
N TYR A 185 -3.65 11.81 6.94
CA TYR A 185 -4.59 11.02 6.18
C TYR A 185 -6.04 11.41 6.51
N ALA A 186 -6.69 12.10 5.59
CA ALA A 186 -8.11 12.47 5.67
C ALA A 186 -9.04 11.39 5.07
N GLY A 187 -8.56 10.15 4.94
CA GLY A 187 -9.27 9.06 4.30
C GLY A 187 -10.17 8.26 5.24
N ASP A 188 -10.88 7.31 4.65
CA ASP A 188 -11.77 6.42 5.38
C ASP A 188 -11.00 5.36 6.17
N TYR A 189 -11.29 5.23 7.45
CA TYR A 189 -10.71 4.20 8.32
C TYR A 189 -11.06 2.76 7.92
N ARG A 190 -12.07 2.57 7.06
CA ARG A 190 -12.41 1.27 6.45
C ARG A 190 -11.27 0.70 5.59
N THR A 191 -10.37 1.55 5.11
CA THR A 191 -9.11 1.12 4.46
C THR A 191 -8.34 0.13 5.32
N VAL A 192 -8.29 0.34 6.63
CA VAL A 192 -7.64 -0.58 7.57
C VAL A 192 -8.31 -1.94 7.54
N ASP A 193 -9.63 -1.98 7.49
CA ASP A 193 -10.40 -3.23 7.51
C ASP A 193 -10.10 -4.10 6.28
N VAL A 194 -9.95 -3.48 5.11
CA VAL A 194 -9.57 -4.17 3.87
C VAL A 194 -8.18 -4.79 3.97
N HIS A 195 -7.20 -4.05 4.48
CA HIS A 195 -5.83 -4.57 4.63
C HIS A 195 -5.76 -5.66 5.72
N ILE A 196 -6.52 -5.54 6.81
CA ILE A 196 -6.65 -6.60 7.83
C ILE A 196 -7.27 -7.86 7.21
N ARG A 197 -8.32 -7.72 6.39
CA ARG A 197 -8.94 -8.85 5.70
C ARG A 197 -7.91 -9.60 4.83
N ARG A 198 -7.14 -8.87 4.01
CA ARG A 198 -6.09 -9.44 3.15
C ARG A 198 -4.97 -10.10 3.94
N LEU A 199 -4.53 -9.47 5.02
CA LEU A 199 -3.55 -10.08 5.91
C LEU A 199 -4.05 -11.41 6.47
N ARG A 200 -5.32 -11.49 6.86
CA ARG A 200 -5.92 -12.75 7.30
C ARG A 200 -5.97 -13.78 6.18
N GLU A 201 -6.37 -13.40 4.98
CA GLU A 201 -6.39 -14.28 3.81
C GLU A 201 -5.01 -14.87 3.50
N LYS A 202 -3.93 -14.13 3.76
CA LYS A 202 -2.54 -14.54 3.52
C LYS A 202 -1.89 -15.27 4.70
N LEU A 203 -2.18 -14.86 5.92
CA LEU A 203 -1.43 -15.30 7.11
C LEU A 203 -2.22 -16.22 8.06
N GLU A 204 -3.55 -16.26 8.00
CA GLU A 204 -4.36 -17.11 8.85
C GLU A 204 -4.73 -18.42 8.15
N GLU A 205 -4.93 -19.47 8.90
CA GLU A 205 -5.41 -20.75 8.39
C GLU A 205 -6.90 -20.68 8.00
N ASN A 206 -7.70 -20.02 8.86
CA ASN A 206 -9.08 -19.67 8.57
C ASN A 206 -9.26 -18.15 8.72
N PRO A 207 -9.35 -17.38 7.62
CA PRO A 207 -9.51 -15.91 7.68
C PRO A 207 -10.79 -15.45 8.39
N ALA A 208 -11.85 -16.29 8.43
CA ALA A 208 -13.11 -15.97 9.08
C ALA A 208 -13.03 -16.17 10.62
N GLU A 209 -12.17 -17.08 11.07
CA GLU A 209 -11.90 -17.38 12.47
C GLU A 209 -10.39 -17.25 12.76
N PRO A 210 -9.85 -16.02 12.73
CA PRO A 210 -8.41 -15.79 12.80
C PRO A 210 -7.86 -16.13 14.19
N ASP A 211 -6.69 -16.77 14.22
CA ASP A 211 -5.98 -17.12 15.44
C ASP A 211 -5.01 -16.04 15.92
N HIS A 212 -4.47 -15.22 15.02
CA HIS A 212 -3.40 -14.26 15.30
C HIS A 212 -3.85 -12.82 15.21
N ILE A 213 -4.51 -12.43 14.10
CA ILE A 213 -4.95 -11.05 13.86
C ILE A 213 -6.39 -10.90 14.30
N LEU A 214 -6.60 -10.48 15.55
CA LEU A 214 -7.90 -10.49 16.20
C LEU A 214 -8.60 -9.14 16.16
N THR A 215 -9.94 -9.18 16.16
CA THR A 215 -10.80 -8.00 16.26
C THR A 215 -11.22 -7.77 17.71
N LYS A 216 -11.00 -6.55 18.21
CA LYS A 216 -11.67 -6.07 19.43
C LYS A 216 -12.90 -5.28 18.99
N TRP A 217 -14.08 -5.88 19.10
CA TRP A 217 -15.35 -5.28 18.64
C TRP A 217 -15.58 -3.89 19.22
N GLY A 218 -15.96 -2.96 18.37
CA GLY A 218 -16.17 -1.55 18.74
C GLY A 218 -14.89 -0.73 18.94
N VAL A 219 -13.69 -1.34 18.90
CA VAL A 219 -12.40 -0.67 19.15
C VAL A 219 -11.47 -0.74 17.93
N GLY A 220 -11.06 -1.95 17.51
CA GLY A 220 -10.10 -2.10 16.42
C GLY A 220 -9.45 -3.48 16.39
N TYR A 221 -8.14 -3.54 16.18
CA TYR A 221 -7.42 -4.78 15.91
C TYR A 221 -6.19 -4.94 16.81
N TYR A 222 -5.78 -6.18 17.02
CA TYR A 222 -4.57 -6.53 17.77
C TYR A 222 -4.02 -7.88 17.32
N PHE A 223 -2.75 -8.12 17.59
CA PHE A 223 -2.11 -9.42 17.41
C PHE A 223 -2.15 -10.21 18.72
N LYS A 224 -2.52 -11.48 18.64
CA LYS A 224 -2.49 -12.41 19.76
C LYS A 224 -1.03 -12.82 20.03
N GLY A 225 -0.51 -12.52 21.16
CA GLY A 225 0.82 -12.92 21.58
C GLY A 225 0.82 -14.17 22.46
#